data_09eef9885407a1297be752cc09687fd0
#
_entry.id   09eef9885407a1297be752cc09687fd0
#
_cell.length_a   1.000
_cell.length_b   1.000
_cell.length_c   1.000
_cell.angle_alpha   90.00
_cell.angle_beta   90.00
_cell.angle_gamma   90.00
#
_symmetry.space_group_name_H-M   'P 1'
#
loop_
_entity.id
_entity.type
_entity.pdbx_description
1 polymer ?
#
loop_
_entity_poly.entity_id
_entity_poly.type
_entity_poly.pdbx_seq_one_letter_code
_entity_poly.pdbx_strand_id
1 'polypeptide(L)'
;MMFGPWGNKDEADSIRVIHRALDAGINFVDTADVYSAGESERIVGQALAGRRDDVVLATKFFMPLGTDPNNRGGSRRWIIRAAENSLRRLDTDYIDLYQVHRPSQDTDVEETLGALTDLVR
;
A
#
# COMPACT_ATOMS: atom_id res chain seq x y z
N MET A 1 -5.43 -7.09 -4.35
CA MET A 1 -6.38 -7.99 -3.68
C MET A 1 -6.10 -9.48 -3.89
N MET A 2 -5.30 -9.82 -4.89
CA MET A 2 -5.08 -11.21 -5.29
C MET A 2 -4.15 -12.00 -4.35
N PHE A 3 -3.35 -11.32 -3.55
CA PHE A 3 -2.34 -11.95 -2.69
C PHE A 3 -2.76 -11.94 -1.22
N GLY A 4 -2.51 -13.07 -0.54
CA GLY A 4 -2.87 -13.24 0.85
C GLY A 4 -4.24 -13.92 1.04
N PRO A 5 -4.77 -13.93 2.29
CA PRO A 5 -5.98 -14.68 2.65
C PRO A 5 -7.25 -14.38 1.85
N TRP A 6 -7.35 -13.21 1.22
CA TRP A 6 -8.50 -12.86 0.39
C TRP A 6 -8.41 -13.39 -1.04
N GLY A 7 -7.27 -13.90 -1.45
CA GLY A 7 -7.03 -14.43 -2.78
C GLY A 7 -6.13 -15.67 -2.70
N ASN A 8 -4.94 -15.57 -3.28
CA ASN A 8 -3.96 -16.67 -3.23
C ASN A 8 -3.28 -16.73 -1.87
N LYS A 9 -3.56 -17.77 -1.11
CA LYS A 9 -2.98 -18.00 0.22
C LYS A 9 -1.56 -18.55 0.16
N ASP A 10 -1.11 -19.04 -0.98
CA ASP A 10 0.25 -19.53 -1.17
C ASP A 10 1.18 -18.34 -1.42
N GLU A 11 1.92 -17.96 -0.38
CA GLU A 11 2.84 -16.82 -0.42
C GLU A 11 3.96 -17.02 -1.44
N ALA A 12 4.55 -18.22 -1.48
CA ALA A 12 5.62 -18.54 -2.43
C ALA A 12 5.11 -18.45 -3.88
N ASP A 13 3.90 -18.91 -4.14
CA ASP A 13 3.27 -18.78 -5.45
C ASP A 13 2.99 -17.32 -5.83
N SER A 14 2.49 -16.54 -4.89
CA SER A 14 2.25 -15.11 -5.08
C SER A 14 3.55 -14.37 -5.46
N ILE A 15 4.64 -14.66 -4.78
CA ILE A 15 5.96 -14.10 -5.09
C ILE A 15 6.42 -14.52 -6.49
N ARG A 16 6.23 -15.79 -6.87
CA ARG A 16 6.55 -16.27 -8.23
C ARG A 16 5.75 -15.53 -9.29
N VAL A 17 4.47 -15.29 -9.06
CA VAL A 17 3.60 -14.54 -9.98
C VAL A 17 4.15 -13.12 -10.19
N ILE A 18 4.49 -12.44 -9.11
CA ILE A 18 5.06 -11.08 -9.18
C ILE A 18 6.39 -11.10 -9.95
N HIS A 19 7.29 -12.01 -9.60
CA HIS A 19 8.59 -12.14 -10.28
C HIS A 19 8.41 -12.44 -11.77
N ARG A 20 7.48 -13.31 -12.12
CA ARG A 20 7.19 -13.63 -13.53
C ARG A 20 6.69 -12.42 -14.30
N ALA A 21 5.83 -11.62 -13.67
CA ALA A 21 5.33 -10.38 -14.26
C ALA A 21 6.46 -9.37 -14.49
N LEU A 22 7.33 -9.17 -13.50
CA LEU A 22 8.49 -8.27 -13.63
C LEU A 22 9.45 -8.75 -14.71
N ASP A 23 9.74 -10.05 -14.76
CA ASP A 23 10.62 -10.64 -15.79
C ASP A 23 10.04 -10.50 -17.21
N ALA A 24 8.72 -10.41 -17.32
CA ALA A 24 8.03 -10.19 -18.60
C ALA A 24 7.95 -8.70 -19.01
N GLY A 25 8.48 -7.79 -18.20
CA GLY A 25 8.54 -6.36 -18.49
C GLY A 25 7.47 -5.49 -17.81
N ILE A 26 6.60 -6.07 -16.98
CA ILE A 26 5.68 -5.29 -16.15
C ILE A 26 6.50 -4.64 -15.05
N ASN A 27 6.38 -3.31 -14.90
CA ASN A 27 7.15 -2.55 -13.93
C ASN A 27 6.29 -1.70 -12.98
N PHE A 28 4.97 -1.89 -12.98
CA PHE A 28 4.04 -1.19 -12.10
C PHE A 28 3.32 -2.21 -11.23
N VAL A 29 3.44 -2.04 -9.89
CA VAL A 29 2.78 -2.93 -8.91
C VAL A 29 1.85 -2.09 -8.04
N ASP A 30 0.57 -2.45 -8.03
CA ASP A 30 -0.46 -1.78 -7.25
C ASP A 30 -0.99 -2.68 -6.13
N THR A 31 -1.02 -2.14 -4.93
CA THR A 31 -1.59 -2.80 -3.75
C THR A 31 -2.37 -1.80 -2.90
N ALA A 32 -2.76 -2.17 -1.71
CA ALA A 32 -3.38 -1.30 -0.72
C ALA A 32 -3.15 -1.84 0.68
N ASP A 33 -3.21 -0.96 1.66
CA ASP A 33 -3.02 -1.32 3.07
C ASP A 33 -4.08 -2.31 3.57
N VAL A 34 -5.31 -2.21 3.06
CA VAL A 34 -6.42 -3.06 3.49
C VAL A 34 -6.42 -4.44 2.83
N TYR A 35 -5.75 -4.63 1.70
CA TYR A 35 -5.78 -5.91 0.99
C TYR A 35 -5.22 -7.03 1.84
N SER A 36 -6.07 -8.02 2.14
CA SER A 36 -5.77 -9.10 3.07
C SER A 36 -5.25 -8.59 4.42
N ALA A 37 -5.82 -7.48 4.89
CA ALA A 37 -5.49 -6.84 6.18
C ALA A 37 -4.00 -6.54 6.35
N GLY A 38 -3.33 -6.09 5.30
CA GLY A 38 -1.91 -5.74 5.28
C GLY A 38 -1.00 -6.84 4.72
N GLU A 39 -1.46 -8.07 4.58
CA GLU A 39 -0.64 -9.17 4.07
C GLU A 39 -0.24 -8.99 2.60
N SER A 40 -1.10 -8.35 1.78
CA SER A 40 -0.75 -8.05 0.40
C SER A 40 0.49 -7.16 0.31
N GLU A 41 0.54 -6.10 1.10
CA GLU A 41 1.74 -5.24 1.15
C GLU A 41 2.98 -6.01 1.61
N ARG A 42 2.84 -6.86 2.61
CA ARG A 42 3.97 -7.68 3.11
C ARG A 42 4.50 -8.62 2.02
N ILE A 43 3.62 -9.30 1.30
CA ILE A 43 4.00 -10.21 0.19
C ILE A 43 4.67 -9.43 -0.94
N VAL A 44 4.10 -8.29 -1.32
CA VAL A 44 4.70 -7.41 -2.35
C VAL A 44 6.08 -6.95 -1.91
N GLY A 45 6.25 -6.54 -0.66
CA GLY A 45 7.56 -6.14 -0.12
C GLY A 45 8.61 -7.24 -0.24
N GLN A 46 8.25 -8.48 0.10
CA GLN A 46 9.14 -9.63 -0.06
C GLN A 46 9.50 -9.89 -1.53
N ALA A 47 8.50 -9.79 -2.42
CA ALA A 47 8.72 -10.01 -3.85
C ALA A 47 9.63 -8.96 -4.49
N LEU A 48 9.61 -7.73 -3.97
CA LEU A 48 10.40 -6.62 -4.50
C LEU A 48 11.79 -6.50 -3.86
N ALA A 49 12.14 -7.35 -2.90
CA ALA A 49 13.46 -7.34 -2.28
C ALA A 49 14.55 -7.52 -3.35
N GLY A 50 15.49 -6.57 -3.40
CA GLY A 50 16.55 -6.54 -4.43
C GLY A 50 16.10 -6.04 -5.82
N ARG A 51 14.81 -5.71 -6.00
CA ARG A 51 14.24 -5.23 -7.27
C ARG A 51 13.46 -3.91 -7.13
N ARG A 52 13.50 -3.30 -5.96
CA ARG A 52 12.65 -2.14 -5.62
C ARG A 52 12.80 -0.98 -6.59
N ASP A 53 14.04 -0.66 -6.98
CA ASP A 53 14.33 0.49 -7.84
C ASP A 53 13.89 0.31 -9.29
N ASP A 54 13.58 -0.91 -9.70
CA ASP A 54 13.10 -1.22 -11.05
C ASP A 54 11.57 -1.13 -11.18
N VAL A 55 10.87 -0.81 -10.08
CA VAL A 55 9.41 -0.90 -10.00
C VAL A 55 8.80 0.41 -9.55
N VAL A 56 7.73 0.81 -10.22
CA VAL A 56 6.81 1.83 -9.74
C VAL A 56 5.83 1.18 -8.78
N LEU A 57 5.93 1.50 -7.50
CA LEU A 57 5.13 0.91 -6.44
C LEU A 57 4.01 1.86 -6.01
N ALA A 58 2.78 1.37 -6.13
CA ALA A 58 1.59 2.09 -5.70
C ALA A 58 0.92 1.37 -4.53
N THR A 59 0.49 2.13 -3.54
CA THR A 59 -0.40 1.63 -2.48
C THR A 59 -1.45 2.67 -2.13
N LYS A 60 -2.33 2.34 -1.20
CA LYS A 60 -3.51 3.16 -0.89
C LYS A 60 -3.76 3.17 0.61
N PHE A 61 -4.40 4.24 1.06
CA PHE A 61 -4.93 4.36 2.42
C PHE A 61 -6.43 4.69 2.36
N PHE A 62 -7.09 4.76 3.46
CA PHE A 62 -8.47 5.20 3.71
C PHE A 62 -9.33 4.13 4.36
N MET A 63 -9.31 2.90 3.86
CA MET A 63 -10.17 1.84 4.36
C MET A 63 -9.81 1.48 5.80
N PRO A 64 -10.79 1.07 6.64
CA PRO A 64 -10.50 0.74 8.03
C PRO A 64 -9.59 -0.47 8.15
N LEU A 65 -8.61 -0.36 9.04
CA LEU A 65 -7.73 -1.45 9.46
C LEU A 65 -7.98 -1.72 10.96
N GLY A 66 -8.63 -2.84 11.24
CA GLY A 66 -9.06 -3.17 12.59
C GLY A 66 -10.31 -2.43 13.01
N THR A 67 -10.54 -2.34 14.32
CA THR A 67 -11.77 -1.79 14.92
C THR A 67 -11.58 -0.39 15.52
N ASP A 68 -10.34 0.11 15.59
CA ASP A 68 -10.06 1.45 16.11
C ASP A 68 -10.62 2.50 15.13
N PRO A 69 -11.53 3.37 15.58
CA PRO A 69 -12.11 4.41 14.71
C PRO A 69 -11.08 5.44 14.20
N ASN A 70 -9.90 5.51 14.82
CA ASN A 70 -8.83 6.39 14.37
C ASN A 70 -7.94 5.78 13.27
N ASN A 71 -8.10 4.48 12.98
CA ASN A 71 -7.30 3.76 11.98
C ASN A 71 -8.04 3.67 10.66
N ARG A 72 -8.57 4.80 10.18
CA ARG A 72 -9.32 4.89 8.94
C ARG A 72 -9.46 6.33 8.47
N GLY A 73 -9.84 6.50 7.22
CA GLY A 73 -10.28 7.77 6.67
C GLY A 73 -9.16 8.62 6.09
N GLY A 74 -9.50 9.90 5.91
CA GLY A 74 -8.65 10.90 5.25
C GLY A 74 -8.03 11.93 6.18
N SER A 75 -8.06 11.71 7.50
CA SER A 75 -7.44 12.63 8.46
C SER A 75 -5.93 12.66 8.33
N ARG A 76 -5.34 13.82 8.58
CA ARG A 76 -3.89 13.98 8.60
C ARG A 76 -3.20 12.94 9.50
N ARG A 77 -3.75 12.75 10.71
CA ARG A 77 -3.19 11.77 11.66
C ARG A 77 -3.11 10.37 11.07
N TRP A 78 -4.19 9.91 10.44
CA TRP A 78 -4.24 8.58 9.88
C TRP A 78 -3.38 8.45 8.62
N ILE A 79 -3.39 9.44 7.74
CA ILE A 79 -2.60 9.41 6.50
C ILE A 79 -1.13 9.20 6.79
N ILE A 80 -0.55 9.95 7.72
CA ILE A 80 0.87 9.83 8.08
C ILE A 80 1.16 8.47 8.70
N ARG A 81 0.32 8.03 9.62
CA ARG A 81 0.49 6.72 10.27
C ARG A 81 0.32 5.56 9.31
N ALA A 82 -0.66 5.65 8.43
CA ALA A 82 -0.90 4.65 7.39
C ALA A 82 0.29 4.54 6.43
N ALA A 83 0.86 5.68 6.03
CA ALA A 83 2.06 5.69 5.18
C ALA A 83 3.25 5.02 5.86
N GLU A 84 3.51 5.34 7.12
CA GLU A 84 4.58 4.68 7.89
C GLU A 84 4.37 3.18 8.02
N ASN A 85 3.14 2.75 8.29
CA ASN A 85 2.79 1.33 8.38
C ASN A 85 2.97 0.61 7.04
N SER A 86 2.56 1.24 5.94
CA SER A 86 2.76 0.69 4.60
C SER A 86 4.24 0.56 4.24
N LEU A 87 5.05 1.56 4.56
CA LEU A 87 6.50 1.49 4.35
C LEU A 87 7.13 0.32 5.11
N ARG A 88 6.69 0.08 6.35
CA ARG A 88 7.18 -1.07 7.14
C ARG A 88 6.77 -2.40 6.52
N ARG A 89 5.50 -2.57 6.13
CA ARG A 89 5.02 -3.82 5.52
C ARG A 89 5.68 -4.09 4.16
N LEU A 90 5.86 -3.04 3.37
CA LEU A 90 6.51 -3.11 2.05
C LEU A 90 8.04 -3.21 2.14
N ASP A 91 8.59 -3.02 3.34
CA ASP A 91 10.05 -3.04 3.60
C ASP A 91 10.81 -2.12 2.63
N THR A 92 10.35 -0.89 2.50
CA THR A 92 10.93 0.13 1.63
C THR A 92 10.89 1.48 2.33
N ASP A 93 11.72 2.41 1.89
CA ASP A 93 11.77 3.78 2.42
C ASP A 93 11.01 4.78 1.54
N TYR A 94 10.45 4.34 0.42
CA TYR A 94 9.65 5.20 -0.45
C TYR A 94 8.55 4.44 -1.19
N ILE A 95 7.47 5.17 -1.49
CA ILE A 95 6.33 4.73 -2.31
C ILE A 95 6.26 5.70 -3.49
N ASP A 96 6.11 5.17 -4.70
CA ASP A 96 6.06 6.03 -5.90
C ASP A 96 4.71 6.71 -6.07
N LEU A 97 3.62 6.00 -5.77
CA LEU A 97 2.26 6.53 -5.88
C LEU A 97 1.45 6.15 -4.65
N TYR A 98 1.09 7.16 -3.86
CA TYR A 98 0.26 6.97 -2.66
C TYR A 98 -1.15 7.52 -2.91
N GLN A 99 -2.16 6.68 -2.79
CA GLN A 99 -3.51 6.94 -3.28
C GLN A 99 -4.54 6.97 -2.16
N VAL A 100 -5.52 7.86 -2.28
CA VAL A 100 -6.76 7.78 -1.51
C VAL A 100 -7.63 6.68 -2.11
N HIS A 101 -7.96 5.65 -1.35
CA HIS A 101 -8.74 4.51 -1.85
C HIS A 101 -10.16 4.90 -2.22
N ARG A 102 -10.75 5.83 -1.45
CA ARG A 102 -12.09 6.38 -1.66
C ARG A 102 -12.15 7.83 -1.21
N PRO A 103 -13.07 8.65 -1.75
CA PRO A 103 -13.26 10.00 -1.24
C PRO A 103 -13.81 9.96 0.19
N SER A 104 -13.36 10.88 1.03
CA SER A 104 -13.86 11.05 2.39
C SER A 104 -15.09 11.97 2.38
N GLN A 105 -16.10 11.60 3.17
CA GLN A 105 -17.23 12.47 3.45
C GLN A 105 -17.10 13.17 4.81
N ASP A 106 -16.18 12.70 5.66
CA ASP A 106 -16.01 13.12 7.04
C ASP A 106 -14.80 14.02 7.27
N THR A 107 -13.92 14.13 6.29
CA THR A 107 -12.70 14.94 6.38
C THR A 107 -12.65 15.92 5.22
N ASP A 108 -12.25 17.15 5.51
CA ASP A 108 -12.05 18.16 4.50
C ASP A 108 -10.93 17.72 3.52
N VAL A 109 -11.18 17.90 2.24
CA VAL A 109 -10.21 17.55 1.21
C VAL A 109 -8.89 18.32 1.38
N GLU A 110 -8.96 19.54 1.87
CA GLU A 110 -7.77 20.36 2.13
C GLU A 110 -6.85 19.75 3.19
N GLU A 111 -7.43 19.18 4.26
CA GLU A 111 -6.65 18.46 5.27
C GLU A 111 -5.94 17.25 4.66
N THR A 112 -6.67 16.46 3.88
CA THR A 112 -6.12 15.28 3.19
C THR A 112 -4.98 15.67 2.25
N LEU A 113 -5.21 16.67 1.39
CA LEU A 113 -4.19 17.15 0.44
C LEU A 113 -2.99 17.76 1.14
N GLY A 114 -3.20 18.48 2.24
CA GLY A 114 -2.12 19.03 3.05
C GLY A 114 -1.21 17.93 3.61
N ALA A 115 -1.79 16.87 4.16
CA ALA A 115 -1.03 15.73 4.66
C ALA A 115 -0.23 15.02 3.54
N LEU A 116 -0.86 14.81 2.38
CA LEU A 116 -0.18 14.21 1.22
C LEU A 116 0.96 15.09 0.71
N THR A 117 0.77 16.40 0.72
CA THR A 117 1.83 17.35 0.32
C THR A 117 3.05 17.23 1.23
N ASP A 118 2.85 17.10 2.54
CA ASP A 118 3.95 16.93 3.49
C ASP A 118 4.69 15.60 3.28
N LEU A 119 3.98 14.55 2.90
CA LEU A 119 4.59 13.25 2.60
C LEU A 119 5.46 13.26 1.33
N VAL A 120 5.14 14.12 0.36
CA VAL A 120 5.91 14.26 -0.88
C VAL A 120 7.23 15.01 -0.64
N ARG A 121 7.29 15.86 0.36
CA ARG A 121 8.48 16.61 0.73
C ARG A 121 9.45 15.78 1.54
#